data_52b4b5e0d905fdf9a2273e1927547ee2
#
_entry.id   52b4b5e0d905fdf9a2273e1927547ee2
#
_cell.length_a   1.000
_cell.length_b   1.000
_cell.length_c   1.000
_cell.angle_alpha   90.00
_cell.angle_beta   90.00
_cell.angle_gamma   90.00
#
_symmetry.space_group_name_H-M   'P 1'
#
loop_
_entity.id
_entity.type
_entity.pdbx_description
1 polymer ?
#
loop_
_entity_poly.entity_id
_entity_poly.type
_entity_poly.pdbx_seq_one_letter_code
_entity_poly.pdbx_strand_id
1 'polypeptide(L)'
;MTKINLSDKLKTFNEVYVPKVVGELNNQYVKIVKCLGEYVWHSHETEDEMFMVLKGNFKILLRDGKVDLGEGEFCIVPHGVEHKPVAEKLCHVMVFEPASTRNTGKVDHKFSIEAKDLDKI
;
A
#
# COMPACT_ATOMS: atom_id res chain seq x y z
N MET A 1 12.33 -16.44 -15.02
CA MET A 1 12.51 -15.14 -14.35
C MET A 1 12.02 -14.04 -15.29
N THR A 2 11.06 -13.26 -14.83
CA THR A 2 10.38 -12.26 -15.67
C THR A 2 10.70 -10.86 -15.16
N LYS A 3 11.05 -9.96 -16.07
CA LYS A 3 11.25 -8.54 -15.73
C LYS A 3 9.88 -7.87 -15.54
N ILE A 4 9.71 -7.17 -14.43
CA ILE A 4 8.51 -6.39 -14.13
C ILE A 4 8.86 -4.90 -14.28
N ASN A 5 8.13 -4.20 -15.13
CA ASN A 5 8.24 -2.75 -15.30
C ASN A 5 7.05 -2.10 -14.59
N LEU A 6 7.30 -1.41 -13.49
CA LEU A 6 6.23 -0.83 -12.68
C LEU A 6 5.47 0.26 -13.44
N SER A 7 6.16 1.07 -14.23
CA SER A 7 5.51 2.09 -15.04
C SER A 7 4.50 1.49 -16.02
N ASP A 8 4.85 0.37 -16.65
CA ASP A 8 3.95 -0.33 -17.56
C ASP A 8 2.73 -0.89 -16.80
N LYS A 9 2.98 -1.50 -15.65
CA LYS A 9 1.89 -2.05 -14.81
C LYS A 9 0.93 -0.96 -14.34
N LEU A 10 1.45 0.20 -13.94
CA LEU A 10 0.64 1.33 -13.48
C LEU A 10 -0.28 1.88 -14.58
N LYS A 11 0.06 1.70 -15.85
CA LYS A 11 -0.79 2.13 -16.96
C LYS A 11 -2.01 1.22 -17.19
N THR A 12 -2.07 0.06 -16.56
CA THR A 12 -3.12 -0.93 -16.81
C THR A 12 -4.36 -0.77 -15.96
N PHE A 13 -4.35 0.11 -14.97
CA PHE A 13 -5.49 0.31 -14.07
C PHE A 13 -5.59 1.76 -13.59
N ASN A 14 -6.78 2.17 -13.15
CA ASN A 14 -7.05 3.52 -12.67
C ASN A 14 -7.67 3.56 -11.27
N GLU A 15 -8.10 2.44 -10.72
CA GLU A 15 -8.79 2.40 -9.43
C GLU A 15 -7.88 2.95 -8.32
N VAL A 16 -8.49 3.73 -7.42
CA VAL A 16 -7.81 4.34 -6.28
C VAL A 16 -7.99 3.44 -5.05
N TYR A 17 -6.89 3.23 -4.32
CA TYR A 17 -6.86 2.36 -3.13
C TYR A 17 -7.27 0.91 -3.41
N VAL A 18 -6.99 0.43 -4.61
CA VAL A 18 -7.15 -0.97 -4.98
C VAL A 18 -5.77 -1.54 -5.31
N PRO A 19 -5.11 -2.21 -4.35
CA PRO A 19 -3.77 -2.75 -4.58
C PRO A 19 -3.76 -3.83 -5.64
N LYS A 20 -2.68 -3.84 -6.43
CA LYS A 20 -2.41 -4.87 -7.44
C LYS A 20 -1.11 -5.58 -7.08
N VAL A 21 -1.14 -6.90 -7.03
CA VAL A 21 0.06 -7.70 -6.79
C VAL A 21 0.84 -7.82 -8.08
N VAL A 22 2.10 -7.39 -8.08
CA VAL A 22 2.98 -7.47 -9.25
C VAL A 22 4.12 -8.47 -9.08
N GLY A 23 4.33 -8.97 -7.87
CA GLY A 23 5.37 -9.96 -7.61
C GLY A 23 5.23 -10.57 -6.23
N GLU A 24 5.90 -11.70 -6.05
CA GLU A 24 5.91 -12.44 -4.78
C GLU A 24 7.29 -13.01 -4.54
N LEU A 25 7.77 -12.89 -3.31
CA LEU A 25 9.02 -13.50 -2.87
C LEU A 25 8.93 -13.83 -1.37
N ASN A 26 9.37 -15.05 -1.00
CA ASN A 26 9.43 -15.49 0.41
C ASN A 26 8.12 -15.20 1.19
N ASN A 27 6.98 -15.51 0.58
CA ASN A 27 5.66 -15.24 1.16
C ASN A 27 5.34 -13.75 1.38
N GLN A 28 6.09 -12.86 0.75
CA GLN A 28 5.79 -11.44 0.73
C GLN A 28 5.23 -11.07 -0.64
N TYR A 29 4.32 -10.10 -0.68
CA TYR A 29 3.84 -9.53 -1.92
C TYR A 29 4.48 -8.18 -2.18
N VAL A 30 4.85 -7.95 -3.45
CA VAL A 30 5.11 -6.62 -3.98
C VAL A 30 3.81 -6.15 -4.61
N LYS A 31 3.25 -5.08 -4.06
CA LYS A 31 2.00 -4.48 -4.54
C LYS A 31 2.26 -3.08 -5.06
N ILE A 32 1.45 -2.64 -6.01
CA ILE A 32 1.39 -1.22 -6.39
C ILE A 32 -0.03 -0.73 -6.21
N VAL A 33 -0.15 0.52 -5.81
CA VAL A 33 -1.46 1.12 -5.53
C VAL A 33 -1.44 2.58 -5.93
N LYS A 34 -2.53 3.04 -6.54
CA LYS A 34 -2.76 4.46 -6.77
C LYS A 34 -3.55 5.01 -5.60
N CYS A 35 -3.06 6.10 -5.03
CA CYS A 35 -3.64 6.68 -3.83
C CYS A 35 -4.10 8.11 -4.10
N LEU A 36 -5.30 8.44 -3.65
CA LEU A 36 -5.87 9.78 -3.73
C LEU A 36 -6.89 9.94 -2.61
N GLY A 37 -6.76 11.03 -1.84
CA GLY A 37 -7.63 11.28 -0.71
C GLY A 37 -7.22 10.47 0.53
N GLU A 38 -8.12 10.42 1.48
CA GLU A 38 -7.90 9.73 2.75
C GLU A 38 -8.24 8.25 2.63
N TYR A 39 -7.37 7.43 3.20
CA TYR A 39 -7.67 6.03 3.44
C TYR A 39 -8.41 5.89 4.78
N VAL A 40 -8.15 4.87 5.56
CA VAL A 40 -8.84 4.61 6.82
C VAL A 40 -7.81 4.37 7.93
N TRP A 41 -8.14 4.80 9.17
CA TRP A 41 -7.37 4.42 10.35
C TRP A 41 -7.46 2.92 10.54
N HIS A 42 -6.31 2.25 10.60
CA HIS A 42 -6.23 0.81 10.80
C HIS A 42 -4.85 0.41 11.31
N SER A 43 -4.73 -0.83 11.72
CA SER A 43 -3.47 -1.47 12.04
C SER A 43 -3.49 -2.92 11.57
N HIS A 44 -2.31 -3.50 11.43
CA HIS A 44 -2.16 -4.92 11.13
C HIS A 44 -1.58 -5.60 12.37
N GLU A 45 -2.26 -6.65 12.85
CA GLU A 45 -1.92 -7.25 14.14
C GLU A 45 -0.56 -7.94 14.13
N THR A 46 -0.21 -8.59 13.03
CA THR A 46 1.00 -9.41 12.94
C THR A 46 1.91 -9.06 11.76
N GLU A 47 1.49 -8.17 10.87
CA GLU A 47 2.23 -7.87 9.64
C GLU A 47 2.87 -6.48 9.70
N ASP A 48 4.16 -6.41 9.39
CA ASP A 48 4.83 -5.14 9.10
C ASP A 48 4.54 -4.77 7.65
N GLU A 49 4.44 -3.47 7.37
CA GLU A 49 4.09 -2.98 6.05
C GLU A 49 5.05 -1.88 5.59
N MET A 50 5.68 -2.06 4.42
CA MET A 50 6.53 -1.02 3.83
C MET A 50 5.74 -0.24 2.79
N PHE A 51 5.79 1.08 2.89
CA PHE A 51 5.27 2.00 1.87
C PHE A 51 6.46 2.72 1.22
N MET A 52 6.54 2.66 -0.10
CA MET A 52 7.55 3.40 -0.87
C MET A 52 6.87 4.22 -1.96
N VAL A 53 7.16 5.51 -2.03
CA VAL A 53 6.56 6.38 -3.05
C VAL A 53 7.32 6.22 -4.37
N LEU A 54 6.59 5.91 -5.41
CA LEU A 54 7.10 5.82 -6.79
C LEU A 54 6.91 7.14 -7.53
N LYS A 55 5.80 7.83 -7.30
CA LYS A 55 5.49 9.11 -7.91
C LYS A 55 4.58 9.93 -7.01
N GLY A 56 4.91 11.20 -6.83
CA GLY A 56 4.13 12.13 -6.05
C GLY A 56 4.56 12.18 -4.58
N ASN A 57 3.61 12.50 -3.71
CA ASN A 57 3.84 12.63 -2.27
C ASN A 57 2.76 11.87 -1.51
N PHE A 58 3.14 11.30 -0.37
CA PHE A 58 2.26 10.47 0.42
C PHE A 58 2.49 10.73 1.91
N LYS A 59 1.42 10.77 2.69
CA LYS A 59 1.49 10.93 4.14
C LYS A 59 0.98 9.69 4.82
N ILE A 60 1.69 9.25 5.85
CA ILE A 60 1.20 8.23 6.78
C ILE A 60 0.94 8.96 8.09
N LEU A 61 -0.32 9.15 8.43
CA LEU A 61 -0.71 9.76 9.71
C LEU A 61 -0.60 8.72 10.81
N LEU A 62 -0.01 9.12 11.91
CA LEU A 62 0.07 8.35 13.15
C LEU A 62 -0.73 9.09 14.21
N ARG A 63 -1.11 8.42 15.31
CA ARG A 63 -1.87 9.07 16.38
C ARG A 63 -1.09 10.22 17.04
N ASP A 64 0.24 10.14 17.04
CA ASP A 64 1.13 11.11 17.66
C ASP A 64 2.02 11.86 16.66
N GLY A 65 1.70 11.81 15.38
CA GLY A 65 2.51 12.48 14.36
C GLY A 65 2.18 12.03 12.96
N LYS A 66 3.16 12.19 12.08
CA LYS A 66 3.03 11.79 10.68
C LYS A 66 4.40 11.50 10.08
N VAL A 67 4.39 10.74 8.98
CA VAL A 67 5.56 10.53 8.12
C VAL A 67 5.20 11.06 6.74
N ASP A 68 5.97 12.03 6.24
CA ASP A 68 5.83 12.54 4.87
C ASP A 68 6.85 11.82 3.98
N LEU A 69 6.37 11.26 2.86
CA LEU A 69 7.19 10.55 1.89
C LEU A 69 7.11 11.21 0.52
N GLY A 70 8.25 11.44 -0.09
CA GLY A 70 8.38 11.84 -1.48
C GLY A 70 8.92 10.70 -2.34
N GLU A 71 9.10 10.96 -3.63
CA GLU A 71 9.57 9.96 -4.59
C GLU A 71 10.89 9.32 -4.14
N GLY A 72 10.95 8.00 -4.19
CA GLY A 72 12.12 7.22 -3.80
C GLY A 72 12.29 7.04 -2.29
N GLU A 73 11.38 7.57 -1.48
CA GLU A 73 11.42 7.42 -0.02
C GLU A 73 10.45 6.34 0.45
N PHE A 74 10.80 5.65 1.51
CA PHE A 74 9.93 4.65 2.10
C PHE A 74 9.94 4.72 3.63
N CYS A 75 8.91 4.15 4.23
CA CYS A 75 8.89 3.84 5.65
C CYS A 75 8.32 2.44 5.87
N ILE A 76 8.60 1.88 7.04
CA ILE A 76 8.03 0.61 7.45
C ILE A 76 7.14 0.89 8.66
N VAL A 77 5.86 0.54 8.54
CA VAL A 77 4.92 0.60 9.65
C VAL A 77 4.96 -0.74 10.38
N PRO A 78 5.45 -0.78 11.62
CA PRO A 78 5.47 -2.03 12.38
C PRO A 78 4.05 -2.53 12.66
N HIS A 79 3.90 -3.84 12.81
CA HIS A 79 2.62 -4.41 13.22
C HIS A 79 2.13 -3.77 14.53
N GLY A 80 0.83 -3.65 14.68
CA GLY A 80 0.19 -3.05 15.85
C GLY A 80 0.12 -1.53 15.85
N VAL A 81 0.83 -0.84 14.94
CA VAL A 81 0.83 0.63 14.88
C VAL A 81 -0.35 1.13 14.05
N GLU A 82 -1.24 1.90 14.69
CA GLU A 82 -2.35 2.54 13.99
C GLU A 82 -1.84 3.63 13.05
N HIS A 83 -2.34 3.60 11.83
CA HIS A 83 -1.94 4.56 10.80
C HIS A 83 -3.07 4.82 9.81
N LYS A 84 -3.00 5.98 9.17
CA LYS A 84 -3.96 6.40 8.14
C LYS A 84 -3.18 7.00 6.97
N PRO A 85 -3.12 6.31 5.84
CA PRO A 85 -2.56 6.86 4.61
C PRO A 85 -3.42 8.00 4.05
N VAL A 86 -2.77 9.05 3.55
CA VAL A 86 -3.44 10.19 2.91
C VAL A 86 -2.62 10.67 1.73
N ALA A 87 -3.28 10.91 0.60
CA ALA A 87 -2.66 11.52 -0.57
C ALA A 87 -3.50 12.74 -1.00
N GLU A 88 -2.93 13.94 -0.92
CA GLU A 88 -3.63 15.16 -1.34
C GLU A 88 -3.83 15.22 -2.85
N LYS A 89 -2.87 14.66 -3.60
CA LYS A 89 -2.91 14.51 -5.05
C LYS A 89 -2.64 13.07 -5.40
N LEU A 90 -3.07 12.63 -6.58
CA LEU A 90 -2.81 11.26 -7.03
C LEU A 90 -1.33 10.93 -6.90
N CYS A 91 -1.02 9.85 -6.20
CA CYS A 91 0.33 9.33 -6.08
C CYS A 91 0.36 7.83 -6.34
N HIS A 92 1.55 7.33 -6.68
CA HIS A 92 1.79 5.92 -6.93
C HIS A 92 2.70 5.39 -5.83
N VAL A 93 2.27 4.32 -5.18
CA VAL A 93 2.95 3.75 -4.02
C VAL A 93 3.20 2.27 -4.25
N MET A 94 4.38 1.81 -3.88
CA MET A 94 4.68 0.39 -3.77
C MET A 94 4.51 -0.02 -2.31
N VAL A 95 3.82 -1.12 -2.10
CA VAL A 95 3.64 -1.74 -0.79
C VAL A 95 4.32 -3.10 -0.82
N PHE A 96 5.14 -3.37 0.19
CA PHE A 96 5.81 -4.66 0.37
C PHE A 96 5.43 -5.20 1.75
N GLU A 97 4.76 -6.34 1.77
CA GLU A 97 4.18 -6.89 3.00
C GLU A 97 3.86 -8.37 2.85
N PRO A 98 3.65 -9.10 3.97
CA PRO A 98 3.24 -10.49 3.89
C PRO A 98 2.00 -10.70 3.03
N ALA A 99 1.97 -11.80 2.29
CA ALA A 99 0.85 -12.14 1.40
C ALA A 99 -0.49 -12.29 2.14
N SER A 100 -0.45 -12.53 3.45
CA SER A 100 -1.63 -12.67 4.31
C SER A 100 -2.31 -11.35 4.65
N THR A 101 -1.70 -10.20 4.34
CA THR A 101 -2.16 -8.91 4.83
C THR A 101 -3.48 -8.48 4.17
N ARG A 102 -4.50 -8.22 5.00
CA ARG A 102 -5.72 -7.55 4.56
C ARG A 102 -5.48 -6.05 4.56
N ASN A 103 -5.77 -5.37 3.47
CA ASN A 103 -5.39 -3.97 3.25
C ASN A 103 -5.92 -2.99 4.32
N THR A 104 -7.06 -3.26 4.92
CA THR A 104 -7.64 -2.42 5.99
C THR A 104 -7.52 -3.02 7.38
N GLY A 105 -6.66 -4.03 7.55
CA GLY A 105 -6.54 -4.75 8.82
C GLY A 105 -7.85 -5.41 9.22
N LYS A 106 -8.31 -5.18 10.47
CA LYS A 106 -9.58 -5.71 10.97
C LYS A 106 -10.77 -4.78 10.70
N VAL A 107 -10.52 -3.60 10.14
CA VAL A 107 -11.58 -2.60 9.89
C VAL A 107 -12.32 -2.96 8.60
N ASP A 108 -13.63 -3.00 8.65
CA ASP A 108 -14.46 -3.15 7.46
C ASP A 108 -14.74 -1.78 6.87
N HIS A 109 -14.45 -1.62 5.59
CA HIS A 109 -14.56 -0.35 4.88
C HIS A 109 -14.83 -0.62 3.40
N LYS A 110 -15.31 0.37 2.67
CA LYS A 110 -15.55 0.23 1.22
C LYS A 110 -14.29 -0.14 0.43
N PHE A 111 -13.10 0.17 0.96
CA PHE A 111 -11.81 -0.19 0.35
C PHE A 111 -11.31 -1.58 0.74
N SER A 112 -11.99 -2.29 1.65
CA SER A 112 -11.51 -3.58 2.14
C SER A 112 -11.48 -4.63 1.04
N ILE A 113 -10.35 -5.31 0.90
CA ILE A 113 -10.15 -6.42 -0.03
C ILE A 113 -9.45 -7.53 0.73
N GLU A 114 -10.06 -8.71 0.75
CA GLU A 114 -9.43 -9.87 1.37
C GLU A 114 -8.14 -10.24 0.63
N ALA A 115 -7.12 -10.71 1.37
CA ALA A 115 -5.82 -11.05 0.77
C ALA A 115 -5.95 -12.05 -0.39
N LYS A 116 -6.86 -13.01 -0.27
CA LYS A 116 -7.11 -14.03 -1.31
C LYS A 116 -7.75 -13.46 -2.58
N ASP A 117 -8.36 -12.28 -2.50
CA ASP A 117 -9.12 -11.67 -3.59
C ASP A 117 -8.34 -10.56 -4.31
N LEU A 118 -7.09 -10.33 -3.94
CA LEU A 118 -6.24 -9.34 -4.59
C LEU A 118 -5.97 -9.70 -6.05
N ASP A 119 -6.09 -8.73 -6.94
CA ASP A 119 -5.73 -8.89 -8.35
C ASP A 119 -4.22 -9.04 -8.51
N LYS A 120 -3.80 -10.06 -9.23
CA LYS A 120 -2.41 -10.25 -9.66
C LYS A 120 -2.30 -9.84 -11.13
N ILE A 121 -1.43 -8.94 -11.41
CA ILE A 121 -1.28 -8.39 -12.78
C ILE A 121 0.12 -8.55 -13.36
#